data_fd40675d83b0966750f603214ff17904
#
_entry.id   fd40675d83b0966750f603214ff17904
#
_cell.length_a   1.000
_cell.length_b   1.000
_cell.length_c   1.000
_cell.angle_alpha   90.00
_cell.angle_beta   90.00
_cell.angle_gamma   90.00
#
_symmetry.space_group_name_H-M   'P 1'
#
loop_
_entity.id
_entity.type
_entity.pdbx_description
1 polymer ?
#
loop_
_entity_poly.entity_id
_entity_poly.type
_entity_poly.pdbx_seq_one_letter_code
_entity_poly.pdbx_strand_id
1 'polypeptide(L)'
;MKKTSLWLQNFTLYKLNNSQFKKSANKLQQSPWNITAHSSRKITGTINIKHQHQVLMTTIPYSKGWHATVDGKMVATKKVINTFVAVPLSKGKHTVTLTYRPPFLVTGSLITGVSALGTVGWVLVRRRRRQAL
;
A
#
# COMPACT_ATOMS: atom_id res chain seq x y z
N MET A 1 20.19 29.50 -41.89
CA MET A 1 19.32 28.85 -40.89
C MET A 1 18.88 27.50 -41.44
N LYS A 2 19.33 26.38 -40.82
CA LYS A 2 18.87 25.03 -41.17
C LYS A 2 17.45 24.83 -40.59
N LYS A 3 16.46 24.63 -41.45
CA LYS A 3 15.11 24.21 -41.03
C LYS A 3 15.18 22.76 -40.57
N THR A 4 15.05 22.50 -39.29
CA THR A 4 14.92 21.15 -38.73
C THR A 4 13.45 20.76 -38.80
N SER A 5 13.07 19.86 -39.69
CA SER A 5 11.72 19.28 -39.76
C SER A 5 11.62 18.15 -38.73
N LEU A 6 10.76 18.33 -37.75
CA LEU A 6 10.37 17.30 -36.79
C LEU A 6 9.26 16.45 -37.42
N TRP A 7 9.54 15.17 -37.66
CA TRP A 7 8.53 14.20 -38.08
C TRP A 7 7.92 13.56 -36.84
N LEU A 8 6.67 13.94 -36.54
CA LEU A 8 5.85 13.27 -35.51
C LEU A 8 5.17 12.05 -36.14
N GLN A 9 5.66 10.84 -35.85
CA GLN A 9 5.00 9.60 -36.20
C GLN A 9 4.12 9.14 -35.02
N ASN A 10 2.88 8.75 -35.32
CA ASN A 10 1.89 8.22 -34.35
C ASN A 10 1.45 9.20 -33.26
N PHE A 11 0.94 10.36 -33.67
CA PHE A 11 0.31 11.30 -32.75
C PHE A 11 -1.16 10.90 -32.52
N THR A 12 -1.50 10.50 -31.28
CA THR A 12 -2.87 10.16 -30.90
C THR A 12 -3.43 11.23 -29.97
N LEU A 13 -4.50 11.92 -30.40
CA LEU A 13 -5.21 12.89 -29.61
C LEU A 13 -6.38 12.23 -28.85
N TYR A 14 -6.40 12.37 -27.53
CA TYR A 14 -7.51 11.92 -26.71
C TYR A 14 -8.34 13.12 -26.25
N LYS A 15 -9.66 13.09 -26.53
CA LYS A 15 -10.60 14.10 -26.01
C LYS A 15 -11.26 13.54 -24.75
N LEU A 16 -11.08 14.24 -23.62
CA LEU A 16 -11.78 13.91 -22.38
C LEU A 16 -13.27 14.29 -22.49
N ASN A 17 -14.16 13.33 -22.31
CA ASN A 17 -15.58 13.61 -22.19
C ASN A 17 -15.91 14.04 -20.75
N ASN A 18 -15.94 15.35 -20.53
CA ASN A 18 -16.16 15.94 -19.20
C ASN A 18 -17.50 15.52 -18.57
N SER A 19 -18.55 15.29 -19.34
CA SER A 19 -19.85 14.88 -18.79
C SER A 19 -19.81 13.45 -18.25
N GLN A 20 -19.21 12.52 -19.00
CA GLN A 20 -19.01 11.13 -18.54
C GLN A 20 -18.02 11.06 -17.35
N PHE A 21 -16.95 11.86 -17.39
CA PHE A 21 -16.01 11.94 -16.26
C PHE A 21 -16.72 12.42 -14.98
N LYS A 22 -17.48 13.50 -15.05
CA LYS A 22 -18.26 14.00 -13.90
C LYS A 22 -19.27 12.96 -13.38
N LYS A 23 -19.97 12.26 -14.28
CA LYS A 23 -20.92 11.20 -13.90
C LYS A 23 -20.22 10.05 -13.17
N SER A 24 -19.06 9.62 -13.64
CA SER A 24 -18.26 8.57 -13.01
C SER A 24 -17.67 9.02 -11.66
N ALA A 25 -17.14 10.23 -11.59
CA ALA A 25 -16.62 10.81 -10.35
C ALA A 25 -17.72 10.94 -9.28
N ASN A 26 -18.91 11.45 -9.65
CA ASN A 26 -20.04 11.55 -8.73
C ASN A 26 -20.51 10.17 -8.23
N LYS A 27 -20.45 9.13 -9.07
CA LYS A 27 -20.77 7.76 -8.66
C LYS A 27 -19.77 7.22 -7.63
N LEU A 28 -18.49 7.52 -7.79
CA LEU A 28 -17.44 7.12 -6.84
C LEU A 28 -17.55 7.87 -5.50
N GLN A 29 -18.05 9.10 -5.51
CA GLN A 29 -18.22 9.93 -4.31
C GLN A 29 -19.49 9.61 -3.49
N GLN A 30 -20.35 8.69 -3.93
CA GLN A 30 -21.60 8.36 -3.21
C GLN A 30 -21.38 7.73 -1.83
N SER A 31 -20.26 7.11 -1.59
CA SER A 31 -19.88 6.51 -0.31
C SER A 31 -18.42 6.83 0.00
N PRO A 32 -18.14 8.08 0.44
CA PRO A 32 -16.77 8.49 0.74
C PRO A 32 -16.25 7.76 1.98
N TRP A 33 -14.97 7.42 1.95
CA TRP A 33 -14.27 6.95 3.14
C TRP A 33 -13.80 8.15 3.95
N ASN A 34 -14.45 8.40 5.08
CA ASN A 34 -14.12 9.50 5.98
C ASN A 34 -12.96 9.09 6.88
N ILE A 35 -11.77 9.61 6.60
CA ILE A 35 -10.57 9.33 7.38
C ILE A 35 -10.69 10.03 8.74
N THR A 36 -10.59 9.26 9.82
CA THR A 36 -10.66 9.73 11.21
C THR A 36 -9.29 9.83 11.86
N ALA A 37 -8.33 9.00 11.43
CA ALA A 37 -6.97 9.04 11.90
C ALA A 37 -6.00 8.57 10.82
N HIS A 38 -4.84 9.21 10.75
CA HIS A 38 -3.81 8.84 9.80
C HIS A 38 -2.42 9.03 10.39
N SER A 39 -1.52 8.08 10.07
CA SER A 39 -0.10 8.14 10.37
C SER A 39 0.69 7.59 9.18
N SER A 40 2.03 7.64 9.24
CA SER A 40 2.90 7.13 8.17
C SER A 40 2.68 5.66 7.80
N ARG A 41 2.10 4.85 8.71
CA ARG A 41 1.91 3.40 8.53
C ARG A 41 0.48 2.92 8.80
N LYS A 42 -0.42 3.80 9.21
CA LYS A 42 -1.80 3.41 9.57
C LYS A 42 -2.78 4.49 9.16
N ILE A 43 -3.84 4.09 8.48
CA ILE A 43 -4.95 4.96 8.07
C ILE A 43 -6.24 4.32 8.58
N THR A 44 -7.02 5.04 9.33
CA THR A 44 -8.31 4.58 9.85
C THR A 44 -9.41 5.54 9.41
N GLY A 45 -10.53 5.01 9.02
CA GLY A 45 -11.68 5.82 8.65
C GLY A 45 -12.96 5.02 8.65
N THR A 46 -14.08 5.72 8.56
CA THR A 46 -15.42 5.15 8.49
C THR A 46 -16.01 5.30 7.10
N ILE A 47 -16.78 4.31 6.68
CA ILE A 47 -17.48 4.31 5.40
C ILE A 47 -18.87 3.70 5.57
N ASN A 48 -19.85 4.22 4.81
CA ASN A 48 -21.19 3.66 4.78
C ASN A 48 -21.50 3.10 3.38
N ILE A 49 -21.59 1.78 3.29
CA ILE A 49 -21.82 1.03 2.06
C ILE A 49 -23.31 0.81 1.84
N LYS A 50 -23.83 1.32 0.72
CA LYS A 50 -25.26 1.27 0.37
C LYS A 50 -25.69 -0.04 -0.29
N HIS A 51 -24.79 -0.67 -1.05
CA HIS A 51 -25.08 -1.87 -1.84
C HIS A 51 -24.14 -3.01 -1.46
N GLN A 52 -24.58 -4.25 -1.66
CA GLN A 52 -23.73 -5.42 -1.45
C GLN A 52 -22.60 -5.51 -2.50
N HIS A 53 -21.52 -6.21 -2.17
CA HIS A 53 -20.39 -6.47 -3.06
C HIS A 53 -19.67 -5.21 -3.56
N GLN A 54 -19.70 -4.14 -2.77
CA GLN A 54 -18.91 -2.94 -3.07
C GLN A 54 -17.47 -3.11 -2.58
N VAL A 55 -16.58 -2.36 -3.20
CA VAL A 55 -15.16 -2.36 -2.89
C VAL A 55 -14.74 -0.93 -2.58
N LEU A 56 -14.13 -0.72 -1.41
CA LEU A 56 -13.43 0.51 -1.13
C LEU A 56 -12.16 0.55 -1.97
N MET A 57 -12.14 1.40 -2.99
CA MET A 57 -10.95 1.66 -3.79
C MET A 57 -10.17 2.83 -3.19
N THR A 58 -8.88 2.65 -3.01
CA THR A 58 -7.98 3.70 -2.55
C THR A 58 -7.03 4.13 -3.67
N THR A 59 -6.36 5.27 -3.49
CA THR A 59 -5.27 5.72 -4.38
C THR A 59 -3.89 5.23 -3.89
N ILE A 60 -3.87 4.33 -2.90
CA ILE A 60 -2.64 3.76 -2.35
C ILE A 60 -2.11 2.69 -3.32
N PRO A 61 -0.85 2.77 -3.78
CA PRO A 61 -0.26 1.73 -4.60
C PRO A 61 -0.25 0.39 -3.87
N TYR A 62 -0.63 -0.68 -4.59
CA TYR A 62 -0.67 -2.02 -4.02
C TYR A 62 0.72 -2.53 -3.67
N SER A 63 0.87 -2.99 -2.43
CA SER A 63 2.03 -3.71 -1.94
C SER A 63 1.57 -4.84 -1.01
N LYS A 64 2.32 -5.94 -0.96
CA LYS A 64 2.07 -7.06 -0.04
C LYS A 64 2.14 -6.65 1.44
N GLY A 65 2.75 -5.49 1.73
CA GLY A 65 2.84 -4.94 3.08
C GLY A 65 1.55 -4.30 3.59
N TRP A 66 0.57 -4.02 2.74
CA TRP A 66 -0.71 -3.46 3.17
C TRP A 66 -1.65 -4.54 3.69
N HIS A 67 -2.10 -4.37 4.91
CA HIS A 67 -3.10 -5.20 5.58
C HIS A 67 -4.33 -4.36 5.90
N ALA A 68 -5.51 -4.91 5.63
CA ALA A 68 -6.77 -4.26 5.95
C ALA A 68 -7.47 -4.95 7.12
N THR A 69 -8.08 -4.17 8.00
CA THR A 69 -9.06 -4.65 8.97
C THR A 69 -10.38 -3.90 8.78
N VAL A 70 -11.47 -4.63 8.82
CA VAL A 70 -12.83 -4.10 8.75
C VAL A 70 -13.54 -4.50 10.05
N ASP A 71 -13.98 -3.52 10.83
CA ASP A 71 -14.60 -3.73 12.14
C ASP A 71 -13.76 -4.63 13.07
N GLY A 72 -12.43 -4.43 13.04
CA GLY A 72 -11.47 -5.21 13.83
C GLY A 72 -11.08 -6.57 13.24
N LYS A 73 -11.76 -7.07 12.19
CA LYS A 73 -11.45 -8.36 11.55
C LYS A 73 -10.52 -8.18 10.37
N MET A 74 -9.53 -9.03 10.23
CA MET A 74 -8.63 -9.03 9.07
C MET A 74 -9.39 -9.37 7.78
N VAL A 75 -9.18 -8.56 6.75
CA VAL A 75 -9.76 -8.75 5.41
C VAL A 75 -8.64 -8.69 4.38
N ALA A 76 -8.66 -9.63 3.43
CA ALA A 76 -7.68 -9.65 2.36
C ALA A 76 -7.82 -8.42 1.46
N THR A 77 -6.72 -7.69 1.26
CA THR A 77 -6.65 -6.61 0.29
C THR A 77 -6.67 -7.17 -1.13
N LYS A 78 -7.38 -6.49 -2.03
CA LYS A 78 -7.39 -6.81 -3.46
C LYS A 78 -6.63 -5.74 -4.24
N LYS A 79 -6.14 -6.13 -5.41
CA LYS A 79 -5.52 -5.22 -6.37
C LYS A 79 -6.55 -4.80 -7.40
N VAL A 80 -6.80 -3.51 -7.53
CA VAL A 80 -7.75 -2.94 -8.50
C VAL A 80 -6.99 -2.09 -9.51
N ILE A 81 -7.42 -2.16 -10.79
CA ILE A 81 -6.76 -1.49 -11.92
C ILE A 81 -5.25 -1.82 -11.97
N ASN A 82 -4.90 -3.05 -11.59
CA ASN A 82 -3.50 -3.53 -11.49
C ASN A 82 -2.55 -2.65 -10.67
N THR A 83 -3.04 -1.65 -9.93
CA THR A 83 -2.20 -0.64 -9.29
C THR A 83 -2.58 -0.36 -7.85
N PHE A 84 -3.87 -0.27 -7.51
CA PHE A 84 -4.31 0.28 -6.22
C PHE A 84 -4.81 -0.77 -5.24
N VAL A 85 -4.65 -0.46 -3.94
CA VAL A 85 -5.22 -1.25 -2.84
C VAL A 85 -6.73 -1.06 -2.81
N ALA A 86 -7.44 -2.17 -2.73
CA ALA A 86 -8.88 -2.19 -2.55
C ALA A 86 -9.29 -3.15 -1.42
N VAL A 87 -10.37 -2.82 -0.72
CA VAL A 87 -10.92 -3.61 0.39
C VAL A 87 -12.37 -3.98 0.07
N PRO A 88 -12.70 -5.26 -0.03
CA PRO A 88 -14.09 -5.69 -0.22
C PRO A 88 -14.88 -5.41 1.06
N LEU A 89 -16.07 -4.86 0.88
CA LEU A 89 -16.96 -4.47 1.97
C LEU A 89 -18.38 -5.01 1.73
N SER A 90 -19.05 -5.36 2.81
CA SER A 90 -20.48 -5.67 2.82
C SER A 90 -21.32 -4.39 2.90
N LYS A 91 -22.62 -4.52 2.78
CA LYS A 91 -23.56 -3.41 3.04
C LYS A 91 -23.54 -3.05 4.52
N GLY A 92 -23.50 -1.76 4.83
CA GLY A 92 -23.54 -1.25 6.19
C GLY A 92 -22.49 -0.19 6.48
N LYS A 93 -22.43 0.20 7.73
CA LYS A 93 -21.43 1.13 8.26
C LYS A 93 -20.22 0.33 8.76
N HIS A 94 -19.04 0.68 8.29
CA HIS A 94 -17.81 -0.03 8.62
C HIS A 94 -16.70 0.92 9.06
N THR A 95 -15.89 0.46 9.99
CA THR A 95 -14.59 1.08 10.31
C THR A 95 -13.49 0.30 9.61
N VAL A 96 -12.84 0.94 8.66
CA VAL A 96 -11.76 0.34 7.88
C VAL A 96 -10.43 0.91 8.35
N THR A 97 -9.49 0.02 8.65
CA THR A 97 -8.11 0.39 8.98
C THR A 97 -7.16 -0.29 8.01
N LEU A 98 -6.32 0.51 7.36
CA LEU A 98 -5.19 0.04 6.55
C LEU A 98 -3.91 0.20 7.36
N THR A 99 -3.13 -0.86 7.49
CA THR A 99 -1.84 -0.86 8.19
C THR A 99 -0.74 -1.36 7.26
N TYR A 100 0.33 -0.61 7.15
CA TYR A 100 1.50 -1.01 6.36
C TYR A 100 2.54 -1.68 7.26
N ARG A 101 2.90 -2.91 6.91
CA ARG A 101 4.00 -3.67 7.51
C ARG A 101 4.99 -4.01 6.40
N PRO A 102 6.22 -3.46 6.43
CA PRO A 102 7.21 -3.79 5.42
C PRO A 102 7.44 -5.30 5.36
N PRO A 103 7.34 -5.93 4.17
CA PRO A 103 7.67 -7.34 4.03
C PRO A 103 9.15 -7.56 4.40
N PHE A 104 9.43 -8.72 5.00
CA PHE A 104 10.77 -9.14 5.41
C PHE A 104 11.44 -8.33 6.55
N LEU A 105 10.76 -7.36 7.17
CA LEU A 105 11.32 -6.61 8.30
C LEU A 105 11.74 -7.55 9.44
N VAL A 106 10.87 -8.47 9.83
CA VAL A 106 11.15 -9.43 10.90
C VAL A 106 12.27 -10.39 10.50
N THR A 107 12.21 -10.93 9.30
CA THR A 107 13.24 -11.87 8.80
C THR A 107 14.60 -11.19 8.71
N GLY A 108 14.66 -9.97 8.18
CA GLY A 108 15.91 -9.22 8.08
C GLY A 108 16.50 -8.89 9.46
N SER A 109 15.68 -8.48 10.42
CA SER A 109 16.15 -8.20 11.79
C SER A 109 16.66 -9.44 12.52
N LEU A 110 16.04 -10.61 12.30
CA LEU A 110 16.51 -11.88 12.85
C LEU A 110 17.89 -12.26 12.29
N ILE A 111 18.07 -12.18 10.97
CA ILE A 111 19.37 -12.48 10.32
C ILE A 111 20.45 -11.54 10.87
N THR A 112 20.15 -10.25 10.94
CA THR A 112 21.08 -9.25 11.49
C THR A 112 21.44 -9.54 12.95
N GLY A 113 20.47 -9.88 13.78
CA GLY A 113 20.69 -10.24 15.19
C GLY A 113 21.59 -11.46 15.34
N VAL A 114 21.32 -12.53 14.60
CA VAL A 114 22.15 -13.76 14.65
C VAL A 114 23.59 -13.47 14.18
N SER A 115 23.74 -12.70 13.11
CA SER A 115 25.07 -12.35 12.59
C SER A 115 25.88 -11.49 13.59
N ALA A 116 25.21 -10.54 14.24
CA ALA A 116 25.83 -9.71 15.27
C ALA A 116 26.29 -10.55 16.48
N LEU A 117 25.45 -11.44 17.00
CA LEU A 117 25.79 -12.36 18.09
C LEU A 117 26.95 -13.28 17.72
N GLY A 118 26.94 -13.84 16.52
CA GLY A 118 28.02 -14.68 16.00
C GLY A 118 29.36 -13.92 15.93
N THR A 119 29.34 -12.68 15.48
CA THR A 119 30.53 -11.83 15.41
C THR A 119 31.09 -11.53 16.79
N VAL A 120 30.23 -11.13 17.72
CA VAL A 120 30.62 -10.87 19.13
C VAL A 120 31.20 -12.13 19.78
N GLY A 121 30.53 -13.27 19.63
CA GLY A 121 31.01 -14.55 20.15
C GLY A 121 32.40 -14.93 19.59
N TRP A 122 32.58 -14.78 18.29
CA TRP A 122 33.89 -15.06 17.63
C TRP A 122 35.01 -14.13 18.16
N VAL A 123 34.73 -12.84 18.31
CA VAL A 123 35.69 -11.88 18.84
C VAL A 123 36.06 -12.20 20.28
N LEU A 124 35.09 -12.57 21.14
CA LEU A 124 35.34 -12.94 22.52
C LEU A 124 36.21 -14.21 22.65
N VAL A 125 35.90 -15.23 21.85
CA VAL A 125 36.71 -16.47 21.81
C VAL A 125 38.14 -16.18 21.35
N ARG A 126 38.29 -15.36 20.30
CA ARG A 126 39.61 -14.96 19.78
C ARG A 126 40.41 -14.15 20.82
N ARG A 127 39.79 -13.27 21.57
CA ARG A 127 40.45 -12.49 22.66
C ARG A 127 40.94 -13.42 23.77
N ARG A 128 40.09 -14.37 24.22
CA ARG A 128 40.47 -15.34 25.28
C ARG A 128 41.64 -16.21 24.86
N ARG A 129 41.70 -16.67 23.62
CA ARG A 129 42.83 -17.47 23.11
C ARG A 129 44.14 -16.71 23.02
N ARG A 130 44.09 -15.37 22.82
CA ARG A 130 45.29 -14.53 22.81
C ARG A 130 45.86 -14.21 24.20
N GLN A 131 45.03 -14.33 25.26
CA GLN A 131 45.48 -14.10 26.64
C GLN A 131 45.98 -15.37 27.31
N ALA A 132 45.80 -16.53 26.68
CA ALA A 132 46.22 -17.84 27.19
C ALA A 132 47.57 -18.31 26.60
N LEU A 133 48.20 -17.47 25.78
CA LEU A 133 49.59 -17.62 25.27
C LEU A 133 50.51 -16.58 25.85
#